data_663b1a4cd02d6c8fe2b6c42a6b51a67b
#
_entry.id   663b1a4cd02d6c8fe2b6c42a6b51a67b
#
_cell.length_a   1.000
_cell.length_b   1.000
_cell.length_c   1.000
_cell.angle_alpha   90.00
_cell.angle_beta   90.00
_cell.angle_gamma   90.00
#
_symmetry.space_group_name_H-M   'P 1'
#
loop_
_entity.id
_entity.type
_entity.pdbx_description
1 polymer ?
#
loop_
_entity_poly.entity_id
_entity_poly.type
_entity_poly.pdbx_seq_one_letter_code
_entity_poly.pdbx_strand_id
1 'polypeptide(L)'
;VLVIGGGLVGASLAIALDAAGIAATLVEAAAPRTDAQSSYDERNLALARATVNGLEAIGVWRHAAAHATPIRHIHVSRAGEFGSARLDADRHGVDALGWTLPARELGAALLRRLDECTRLTRLAPAKLASLQPLSGGWRAQVESADGTRSLDTPLLVGADGTQSFVRAQLGIDAERHDYRQTLFVCTVTPERGHAHRAWERFSDEGPVALLPLAERRCGLVLTVAGAEADAVAALDDAGFIALAQRRFGWRLGRLSRPGKRHPYAIQRVAATRLTAPHAVLVGNAAQTVHPIGAQGFNLGLRDALTLAELVAAAPDPGAADLLARYAARRAPDREGTMAMSHGLVQLACLPQPLLAPLRSLALLACDRLPPLQRALARRGMGFRGEPPRAVLERLP
;
A
#
# COMPACT_ATOMS: atom_id res chain seq x y z
N VAL A 1 -21.95 -10.72 -0.74
CA VAL A 1 -21.15 -9.46 -0.69
C VAL A 1 -20.81 -9.04 -2.10
N LEU A 2 -20.97 -7.75 -2.43
CA LEU A 2 -20.58 -7.18 -3.71
C LEU A 2 -19.35 -6.29 -3.54
N VAL A 3 -18.24 -6.63 -4.20
CA VAL A 3 -16.98 -5.89 -4.16
C VAL A 3 -16.79 -5.17 -5.48
N ILE A 4 -16.67 -3.84 -5.46
CA ILE A 4 -16.42 -3.00 -6.62
C ILE A 4 -14.96 -2.57 -6.65
N GLY A 5 -14.25 -3.01 -7.68
CA GLY A 5 -12.81 -2.82 -7.90
C GLY A 5 -11.98 -4.06 -7.56
N GLY A 6 -11.35 -4.65 -8.59
CA GLY A 6 -10.49 -5.84 -8.50
C GLY A 6 -9.00 -5.52 -8.46
N GLY A 7 -8.61 -4.30 -8.05
CA GLY A 7 -7.22 -3.98 -7.77
C GLY A 7 -6.65 -4.80 -6.61
N LEU A 8 -5.40 -4.51 -6.21
CA LEU A 8 -4.68 -5.30 -5.18
C LEU A 8 -5.51 -5.54 -3.91
N VAL A 9 -6.23 -4.54 -3.41
CA VAL A 9 -7.00 -4.63 -2.15
C VAL A 9 -8.33 -5.37 -2.37
N GLY A 10 -9.08 -5.04 -3.42
CA GLY A 10 -10.37 -5.68 -3.69
C GLY A 10 -10.23 -7.16 -4.05
N ALA A 11 -9.21 -7.51 -4.83
CA ALA A 11 -8.88 -8.90 -5.12
C ALA A 11 -8.50 -9.67 -3.83
N SER A 12 -7.69 -9.06 -2.95
CA SER A 12 -7.34 -9.67 -1.66
C SER A 12 -8.56 -9.87 -0.75
N LEU A 13 -9.50 -8.90 -0.76
CA LEU A 13 -10.76 -9.03 -0.01
C LEU A 13 -11.62 -10.17 -0.57
N ALA A 14 -11.80 -10.24 -1.89
CA ALA A 14 -12.57 -11.30 -2.52
C ALA A 14 -12.03 -12.69 -2.19
N ILE A 15 -10.70 -12.84 -2.22
CA ILE A 15 -10.02 -14.09 -1.82
C ILE A 15 -10.23 -14.38 -0.32
N ALA A 16 -10.13 -13.36 0.53
CA ALA A 16 -10.32 -13.54 1.98
C ALA A 16 -11.77 -13.94 2.33
N LEU A 17 -12.76 -13.40 1.63
CA LEU A 17 -14.16 -13.80 1.77
C LEU A 17 -14.38 -15.25 1.32
N ASP A 18 -13.83 -15.64 0.16
CA ASP A 18 -13.89 -17.03 -0.32
C ASP A 18 -13.25 -18.00 0.68
N ALA A 19 -12.05 -17.67 1.21
CA ALA A 19 -11.37 -18.47 2.22
C ALA A 19 -12.17 -18.59 3.53
N ALA A 20 -13.00 -17.60 3.85
CA ALA A 20 -13.91 -17.60 4.99
C ALA A 20 -15.26 -18.29 4.68
N GLY A 21 -15.46 -18.84 3.48
CA GLY A 21 -16.69 -19.50 3.07
C GLY A 21 -17.82 -18.54 2.67
N ILE A 22 -17.54 -17.27 2.47
CA ILE A 22 -18.52 -16.23 2.14
C ILE A 22 -18.63 -16.06 0.62
N ALA A 23 -19.85 -16.18 0.10
CA ALA A 23 -20.11 -15.91 -1.32
C ALA A 23 -19.95 -14.41 -1.64
N ALA A 24 -19.19 -14.12 -2.68
CA ALA A 24 -18.95 -12.75 -3.11
C ALA A 24 -19.03 -12.61 -4.64
N THR A 25 -19.36 -11.39 -5.09
CA THR A 25 -19.25 -10.99 -6.49
C THR A 25 -18.20 -9.88 -6.58
N LEU A 26 -17.18 -10.05 -7.41
CA LEU A 26 -16.16 -9.07 -7.70
C LEU A 26 -16.40 -8.42 -9.06
N VAL A 27 -16.60 -7.12 -9.09
CA VAL A 27 -16.78 -6.33 -10.33
C VAL A 27 -15.49 -5.56 -10.59
N GLU A 28 -14.89 -5.77 -11.77
CA GLU A 28 -13.64 -5.11 -12.16
C GLU A 28 -13.74 -4.56 -13.60
N ALA A 29 -13.39 -3.28 -13.75
CA ALA A 29 -13.49 -2.58 -15.03
C ALA A 29 -12.46 -3.03 -16.06
N ALA A 30 -11.28 -3.46 -15.61
CA ALA A 30 -10.23 -3.97 -16.48
C ALA A 30 -10.41 -5.47 -16.79
N ALA A 31 -9.92 -5.90 -17.94
CA ALA A 31 -9.84 -7.32 -18.24
C ALA A 31 -8.95 -8.05 -17.20
N PRO A 32 -9.18 -9.36 -16.93
CA PRO A 32 -8.44 -10.11 -15.91
C PRO A 32 -7.02 -10.49 -16.40
N ARG A 33 -6.22 -9.49 -16.74
CA ARG A 33 -4.85 -9.61 -17.21
C ARG A 33 -3.96 -8.67 -16.42
N THR A 34 -2.70 -9.06 -16.18
CA THR A 34 -1.75 -8.27 -15.41
C THR A 34 -1.41 -6.92 -16.04
N ASP A 35 -1.44 -6.83 -17.37
CA ASP A 35 -1.15 -5.62 -18.15
C ASP A 35 -2.38 -4.68 -18.32
N ALA A 36 -3.58 -5.14 -17.98
CA ALA A 36 -4.80 -4.36 -18.13
C ALA A 36 -5.15 -3.55 -16.86
N GLN A 37 -4.69 -3.99 -15.68
CA GLN A 37 -4.96 -3.31 -14.41
C GLN A 37 -3.90 -2.27 -14.08
N SER A 38 -4.32 -1.02 -13.87
CA SER A 38 -3.42 0.09 -13.52
C SER A 38 -2.70 -0.09 -12.17
N SER A 39 -3.20 -0.94 -11.28
CA SER A 39 -2.55 -1.26 -10.00
C SER A 39 -1.53 -2.39 -10.07
N TYR A 40 -1.47 -3.13 -11.20
CA TYR A 40 -0.53 -4.23 -11.45
C TYR A 40 0.62 -3.77 -12.35
N ASP A 41 1.26 -2.68 -11.95
CA ASP A 41 2.30 -2.01 -12.72
C ASP A 41 3.72 -2.36 -12.25
N GLU A 42 4.70 -1.64 -12.78
CA GLU A 42 6.13 -1.83 -12.49
C GLU A 42 6.56 -1.22 -11.14
N ARG A 43 5.65 -0.69 -10.33
CA ARG A 43 6.00 -0.19 -9.00
C ARG A 43 6.51 -1.32 -8.13
N ASN A 44 7.54 -1.01 -7.35
CA ASN A 44 8.04 -1.93 -6.35
C ASN A 44 7.29 -1.68 -5.04
N LEU A 45 6.55 -2.68 -4.59
CA LEU A 45 5.84 -2.67 -3.33
C LEU A 45 6.79 -3.12 -2.21
N ALA A 46 6.87 -2.39 -1.13
CA ALA A 46 7.46 -2.89 0.11
C ALA A 46 6.32 -3.42 1.00
N LEU A 47 6.22 -4.74 1.07
CA LEU A 47 5.25 -5.46 1.86
C LEU A 47 5.78 -5.59 3.29
N ALA A 48 5.05 -5.06 4.26
CA ALA A 48 5.36 -5.24 5.67
C ALA A 48 5.18 -6.72 6.07
N ARG A 49 5.85 -7.18 7.12
CA ARG A 49 5.72 -8.55 7.59
C ARG A 49 4.26 -8.98 7.85
N ALA A 50 3.49 -8.14 8.53
CA ALA A 50 2.06 -8.37 8.75
C ALA A 50 1.27 -8.56 7.44
N THR A 51 1.66 -7.85 6.39
CA THR A 51 1.06 -7.97 5.06
C THR A 51 1.37 -9.35 4.45
N VAL A 52 2.62 -9.80 4.55
CA VAL A 52 3.01 -11.13 4.06
C VAL A 52 2.30 -12.23 4.83
N ASN A 53 2.23 -12.14 6.17
CA ASN A 53 1.45 -13.09 6.99
C ASN A 53 -0.02 -13.15 6.52
N GLY A 54 -0.65 -12.00 6.25
CA GLY A 54 -2.01 -11.95 5.73
C GLY A 54 -2.16 -12.57 4.34
N LEU A 55 -1.21 -12.32 3.43
CA LEU A 55 -1.18 -12.93 2.09
C LEU A 55 -0.95 -14.46 2.15
N GLU A 56 -0.17 -14.93 3.12
CA GLU A 56 0.00 -16.36 3.40
C GLU A 56 -1.29 -16.99 3.89
N ALA A 57 -1.96 -16.36 4.86
CA ALA A 57 -3.21 -16.85 5.44
C ALA A 57 -4.33 -17.03 4.39
N ILE A 58 -4.40 -16.16 3.38
CA ILE A 58 -5.37 -16.27 2.29
C ILE A 58 -4.83 -17.04 1.07
N GLY A 59 -3.63 -17.63 1.16
CA GLY A 59 -3.04 -18.49 0.15
C GLY A 59 -2.46 -17.79 -1.08
N VAL A 60 -2.29 -16.47 -1.06
CA VAL A 60 -1.70 -15.69 -2.17
C VAL A 60 -0.17 -15.78 -2.19
N TRP A 61 0.45 -15.78 -1.01
CA TRP A 61 1.91 -15.70 -0.89
C TRP A 61 2.67 -16.84 -1.57
N ARG A 62 2.12 -18.05 -1.60
CA ARG A 62 2.72 -19.19 -2.31
C ARG A 62 2.98 -18.94 -3.80
N HIS A 63 2.17 -18.06 -4.44
CA HIS A 63 2.31 -17.69 -5.84
C HIS A 63 3.22 -16.47 -6.05
N ALA A 64 3.56 -15.73 -4.99
CA ALA A 64 4.33 -14.50 -5.03
C ALA A 64 5.76 -14.65 -4.48
N ALA A 65 5.97 -15.59 -3.54
CA ALA A 65 7.20 -15.70 -2.74
C ALA A 65 8.49 -15.82 -3.58
N ALA A 66 8.44 -16.55 -4.71
CA ALA A 66 9.60 -16.73 -5.58
C ALA A 66 10.11 -15.41 -6.22
N HIS A 67 9.26 -14.40 -6.32
CA HIS A 67 9.57 -13.09 -6.89
C HIS A 67 9.88 -12.03 -5.83
N ALA A 68 9.78 -12.38 -4.55
CA ALA A 68 9.95 -11.46 -3.44
C ALA A 68 11.40 -11.43 -2.94
N THR A 69 11.89 -10.24 -2.62
CA THR A 69 13.21 -10.04 -2.03
C THR A 69 13.04 -9.60 -0.57
N PRO A 70 13.64 -10.29 0.42
CA PRO A 70 13.47 -9.92 1.81
C PRO A 70 14.18 -8.60 2.14
N ILE A 71 13.55 -7.80 3.01
CA ILE A 71 14.12 -6.60 3.63
C ILE A 71 14.56 -7.00 5.04
N ARG A 72 15.85 -7.27 5.23
CA ARG A 72 16.42 -7.64 6.54
C ARG A 72 16.91 -6.44 7.32
N HIS A 73 17.27 -5.38 6.62
CA HIS A 73 17.80 -4.16 7.21
C HIS A 73 17.06 -2.95 6.64
N ILE A 74 16.78 -1.96 7.46
CA ILE A 74 16.28 -0.65 7.03
C ILE A 74 17.22 0.42 7.57
N HIS A 75 17.63 1.36 6.71
CA HIS A 75 18.46 2.49 7.07
C HIS A 75 17.75 3.79 6.72
N VAL A 76 17.44 4.58 7.72
CA VAL A 76 16.81 5.89 7.59
C VAL A 76 17.83 6.97 7.94
N SER A 77 17.99 7.97 7.09
CA SER A 77 18.92 9.10 7.30
C SER A 77 18.44 10.36 6.59
N ARG A 78 19.05 11.51 6.91
CA ARG A 78 18.84 12.74 6.19
C ARG A 78 20.16 13.26 5.61
N ALA A 79 20.09 13.86 4.41
CA ALA A 79 21.25 14.48 3.78
C ALA A 79 21.76 15.68 4.61
N GLY A 80 23.07 15.78 4.80
CA GLY A 80 23.68 16.87 5.57
C GLY A 80 23.53 16.76 7.09
N GLU A 81 22.87 15.71 7.62
CA GLU A 81 22.69 15.48 9.05
C GLU A 81 23.42 14.21 9.53
N PHE A 82 23.87 14.21 10.81
CA PHE A 82 24.68 13.11 11.37
C PHE A 82 23.85 11.93 11.88
N GLY A 83 22.56 12.14 12.20
CA GLY A 83 21.68 11.09 12.75
C GLY A 83 21.24 10.08 11.71
N SER A 84 21.15 8.83 12.13
CA SER A 84 20.50 7.77 11.35
C SER A 84 19.81 6.76 12.27
N ALA A 85 18.74 6.14 11.78
CA ALA A 85 18.08 5.03 12.46
C ALA A 85 18.23 3.76 11.62
N ARG A 86 18.54 2.65 12.26
CA ARG A 86 18.72 1.33 11.64
C ARG A 86 17.81 0.32 12.32
N LEU A 87 17.13 -0.47 11.51
CA LEU A 87 16.37 -1.62 11.96
C LEU A 87 16.98 -2.86 11.34
N ASP A 88 17.20 -3.88 12.14
CA ASP A 88 17.77 -5.16 11.75
C ASP A 88 16.82 -6.29 12.18
N ALA A 89 16.45 -7.16 11.25
CA ALA A 89 15.49 -8.24 11.48
C ALA A 89 15.87 -9.14 12.65
N ASP A 90 17.17 -9.53 12.72
CA ASP A 90 17.70 -10.40 13.77
C ASP A 90 17.49 -9.83 15.18
N ARG A 91 17.59 -8.49 15.34
CA ARG A 91 17.34 -7.82 16.64
C ARG A 91 15.90 -7.88 17.10
N HIS A 92 15.00 -8.23 16.18
CA HIS A 92 13.57 -8.34 16.44
C HIS A 92 13.05 -9.78 16.36
N GLY A 93 13.96 -10.77 16.27
CA GLY A 93 13.61 -12.19 16.24
C GLY A 93 12.85 -12.62 14.98
N VAL A 94 13.05 -11.93 13.85
CA VAL A 94 12.37 -12.23 12.59
C VAL A 94 13.39 -12.44 11.46
N ASP A 95 13.03 -13.23 10.46
CA ASP A 95 13.86 -13.49 9.27
C ASP A 95 13.93 -12.29 8.32
N ALA A 96 12.85 -11.48 8.28
CA ALA A 96 12.77 -10.24 7.52
C ALA A 96 11.77 -9.27 8.17
N LEU A 97 12.02 -7.96 8.04
CA LEU A 97 11.09 -6.89 8.44
C LEU A 97 9.94 -6.72 7.44
N GLY A 98 10.15 -7.20 6.24
CA GLY A 98 9.23 -7.12 5.10
C GLY A 98 9.89 -7.66 3.84
N TRP A 99 9.21 -7.52 2.71
CA TRP A 99 9.69 -7.97 1.39
C TRP A 99 9.40 -6.93 0.32
N THR A 100 10.27 -6.85 -0.67
CA THR A 100 10.01 -6.06 -1.87
C THR A 100 9.54 -6.97 -3.00
N LEU A 101 8.49 -6.55 -3.68
CA LEU A 101 7.87 -7.30 -4.78
C LEU A 101 7.34 -6.32 -5.83
N PRO A 102 7.56 -6.53 -7.15
CA PRO A 102 6.88 -5.76 -8.18
C PRO A 102 5.35 -5.92 -8.10
N ALA A 103 4.60 -4.84 -8.29
CA ALA A 103 3.13 -4.88 -8.20
C ALA A 103 2.51 -5.83 -9.22
N ARG A 104 3.10 -5.97 -10.41
CA ARG A 104 2.67 -6.94 -11.43
C ARG A 104 2.76 -8.39 -10.94
N GLU A 105 3.81 -8.73 -10.18
CA GLU A 105 4.00 -10.10 -9.67
C GLU A 105 2.97 -10.42 -8.56
N LEU A 106 2.69 -9.44 -7.70
CA LEU A 106 1.60 -9.58 -6.74
C LEU A 106 0.25 -9.68 -7.44
N GLY A 107 0.04 -8.88 -8.50
CA GLY A 107 -1.17 -8.94 -9.32
C GLY A 107 -1.35 -10.32 -9.97
N ALA A 108 -0.29 -10.88 -10.55
CA ALA A 108 -0.30 -12.23 -11.12
C ALA A 108 -0.62 -13.30 -10.06
N ALA A 109 -0.04 -13.19 -8.87
CA ALA A 109 -0.32 -14.08 -7.76
C ALA A 109 -1.78 -14.00 -7.28
N LEU A 110 -2.34 -12.79 -7.21
CA LEU A 110 -3.76 -12.58 -6.89
C LEU A 110 -4.68 -13.18 -7.95
N LEU A 111 -4.39 -12.98 -9.24
CA LEU A 111 -5.19 -13.56 -10.33
C LEU A 111 -5.19 -15.09 -10.25
N ARG A 112 -4.03 -15.72 -10.06
CA ARG A 112 -3.93 -17.18 -9.88
C ARG A 112 -4.78 -17.66 -8.70
N ARG A 113 -4.69 -16.96 -7.56
CA ARG A 113 -5.47 -17.34 -6.37
C ARG A 113 -6.98 -17.08 -6.56
N LEU A 114 -7.37 -16.04 -7.30
CA LEU A 114 -8.78 -15.80 -7.66
C LEU A 114 -9.35 -16.89 -8.55
N ASP A 115 -8.54 -17.53 -9.42
CA ASP A 115 -8.98 -18.66 -10.25
C ASP A 115 -9.24 -19.94 -9.43
N GLU A 116 -8.68 -20.03 -8.22
CA GLU A 116 -8.90 -21.12 -7.28
C GLU A 116 -10.14 -20.90 -6.39
N CYS A 117 -10.75 -19.71 -6.38
CA CYS A 117 -11.91 -19.40 -5.55
C CYS A 117 -13.16 -20.11 -6.05
N THR A 118 -13.89 -20.76 -5.15
CA THR A 118 -15.08 -21.56 -5.48
C THR A 118 -16.39 -20.85 -5.17
N ARG A 119 -16.37 -19.81 -4.31
CA ARG A 119 -17.54 -19.04 -3.89
C ARG A 119 -17.54 -17.62 -4.43
N LEU A 120 -16.69 -17.36 -5.42
CA LEU A 120 -16.50 -16.05 -6.02
C LEU A 120 -17.06 -16.01 -7.45
N THR A 121 -17.99 -15.08 -7.71
CA THR A 121 -18.37 -14.70 -9.07
C THR A 121 -17.53 -13.52 -9.53
N ARG A 122 -16.89 -13.61 -10.69
CA ARG A 122 -16.08 -12.52 -11.26
C ARG A 122 -16.78 -11.94 -12.48
N LEU A 123 -16.99 -10.64 -12.46
CA LEU A 123 -17.49 -9.85 -13.59
C LEU A 123 -16.37 -8.88 -14.03
N ALA A 124 -15.64 -9.27 -15.07
CA ALA A 124 -14.51 -8.52 -15.61
C ALA A 124 -14.30 -8.84 -17.11
N PRO A 125 -14.28 -7.86 -18.00
CA PRO A 125 -14.45 -6.43 -17.72
C PRO A 125 -15.91 -6.04 -17.46
N ALA A 126 -16.17 -5.33 -16.36
CA ALA A 126 -17.49 -4.82 -16.02
C ALA A 126 -17.39 -3.57 -15.12
N LYS A 127 -18.29 -2.62 -15.26
CA LYS A 127 -18.29 -1.35 -14.53
C LYS A 127 -19.57 -1.16 -13.74
N LEU A 128 -19.47 -0.63 -12.53
CA LEU A 128 -20.59 -0.11 -11.79
C LEU A 128 -21.11 1.17 -12.48
N ALA A 129 -22.40 1.18 -12.88
CA ALA A 129 -23.05 2.32 -13.51
C ALA A 129 -23.83 3.17 -12.51
N SER A 130 -24.56 2.53 -11.59
CA SER A 130 -25.36 3.23 -10.58
C SER A 130 -25.64 2.36 -9.36
N LEU A 131 -26.00 3.01 -8.25
CA LEU A 131 -26.41 2.38 -6.99
C LEU A 131 -27.80 2.87 -6.58
N GLN A 132 -28.63 1.95 -6.09
CA GLN A 132 -29.96 2.22 -5.57
C GLN A 132 -30.09 1.60 -4.17
N PRO A 133 -30.44 2.38 -3.13
CA PRO A 133 -30.65 1.80 -1.80
C PRO A 133 -31.87 0.88 -1.79
N LEU A 134 -31.77 -0.22 -1.05
CA LEU A 134 -32.86 -1.13 -0.71
C LEU A 134 -33.06 -1.15 0.82
N SER A 135 -34.16 -1.70 1.30
CA SER A 135 -34.44 -1.83 2.73
C SER A 135 -33.38 -2.63 3.50
N GLY A 136 -32.69 -3.59 2.84
CA GLY A 136 -31.68 -4.46 3.45
C GLY A 136 -30.38 -4.52 2.62
N GLY A 137 -29.99 -3.47 1.93
CA GLY A 137 -28.78 -3.47 1.13
C GLY A 137 -28.78 -2.48 -0.02
N TRP A 138 -28.13 -2.88 -1.12
CA TRP A 138 -27.99 -2.06 -2.33
C TRP A 138 -28.32 -2.85 -3.59
N ARG A 139 -28.94 -2.19 -4.56
CA ARG A 139 -29.03 -2.64 -5.95
C ARG A 139 -27.98 -1.93 -6.78
N ALA A 140 -27.08 -2.68 -7.39
CA ALA A 140 -26.04 -2.19 -8.28
C ALA A 140 -26.39 -2.49 -9.74
N GLN A 141 -26.35 -1.49 -10.61
CA GLN A 141 -26.37 -1.69 -12.06
C GLN A 141 -24.93 -1.84 -12.54
N VAL A 142 -24.63 -2.97 -13.17
CA VAL A 142 -23.29 -3.31 -13.66
C VAL A 142 -23.34 -3.51 -15.17
N GLU A 143 -22.55 -2.74 -15.88
CA GLU A 143 -22.40 -2.78 -17.33
C GLU A 143 -21.21 -3.64 -17.74
N SER A 144 -21.42 -4.53 -18.71
CA SER A 144 -20.41 -5.34 -19.36
C SER A 144 -20.66 -5.39 -20.88
N ALA A 145 -19.78 -6.07 -21.61
CA ALA A 145 -19.98 -6.32 -23.05
C ALA A 145 -21.30 -7.07 -23.34
N ASP A 146 -21.77 -7.90 -22.39
CA ASP A 146 -23.00 -8.70 -22.52
C ASP A 146 -24.26 -7.90 -22.14
N GLY A 147 -24.14 -6.62 -21.82
CA GLY A 147 -25.24 -5.72 -21.42
C GLY A 147 -25.20 -5.35 -19.94
N THR A 148 -26.30 -4.77 -19.46
CA THR A 148 -26.47 -4.29 -18.08
C THR A 148 -27.12 -5.39 -17.23
N ARG A 149 -26.54 -5.64 -16.04
CA ARG A 149 -27.07 -6.56 -15.04
C ARG A 149 -27.40 -5.82 -13.75
N SER A 150 -28.52 -6.19 -13.13
CA SER A 150 -28.91 -5.69 -11.81
C SER A 150 -28.51 -6.72 -10.75
N LEU A 151 -27.71 -6.30 -9.73
CA LEU A 151 -27.22 -7.13 -8.65
C LEU A 151 -27.68 -6.55 -7.31
N ASP A 152 -28.43 -7.33 -6.55
CA ASP A 152 -28.82 -6.98 -5.20
C ASP A 152 -27.81 -7.58 -4.20
N THR A 153 -27.43 -6.79 -3.20
CA THR A 153 -26.44 -7.23 -2.20
C THR A 153 -26.77 -6.67 -0.81
N PRO A 154 -26.65 -7.51 0.26
CA PRO A 154 -26.78 -7.03 1.64
C PRO A 154 -25.57 -6.18 2.08
N LEU A 155 -24.39 -6.34 1.44
CA LEU A 155 -23.22 -5.52 1.71
C LEU A 155 -22.51 -5.12 0.41
N LEU A 156 -22.38 -3.83 0.20
CA LEU A 156 -21.58 -3.20 -0.86
C LEU A 156 -20.21 -2.80 -0.33
N VAL A 157 -19.14 -3.18 -1.05
CA VAL A 157 -17.76 -2.79 -0.71
C VAL A 157 -17.16 -1.98 -1.83
N GLY A 158 -16.77 -0.72 -1.54
CA GLY A 158 -15.98 0.12 -2.44
C GLY A 158 -14.48 -0.14 -2.27
N ALA A 159 -13.87 -0.73 -3.29
CA ALA A 159 -12.43 -0.98 -3.40
C ALA A 159 -11.86 -0.40 -4.72
N ASP A 160 -12.54 0.57 -5.31
CA ASP A 160 -12.40 1.13 -6.65
C ASP A 160 -11.40 2.31 -6.73
N GLY A 161 -10.48 2.37 -5.79
CA GLY A 161 -9.30 3.24 -5.85
C GLY A 161 -9.54 4.67 -5.39
N THR A 162 -8.52 5.52 -5.60
CA THR A 162 -8.46 6.90 -5.07
C THR A 162 -9.62 7.78 -5.54
N GLN A 163 -10.07 7.61 -6.78
CA GLN A 163 -11.18 8.35 -7.38
C GLN A 163 -12.51 7.59 -7.25
N SER A 164 -12.71 6.86 -6.16
CA SER A 164 -13.82 5.95 -5.93
C SER A 164 -15.18 6.51 -6.35
N PHE A 165 -15.80 5.84 -7.31
CA PHE A 165 -17.17 6.09 -7.75
C PHE A 165 -18.17 5.65 -6.67
N VAL A 166 -17.90 4.51 -6.02
CA VAL A 166 -18.73 4.03 -4.89
C VAL A 166 -18.79 5.07 -3.79
N ARG A 167 -17.62 5.62 -3.37
CA ARG A 167 -17.58 6.69 -2.35
C ARG A 167 -18.48 7.87 -2.73
N ALA A 168 -18.39 8.33 -3.98
CA ALA A 168 -19.19 9.44 -4.47
C ALA A 168 -20.70 9.12 -4.48
N GLN A 169 -21.09 7.92 -4.94
CA GLN A 169 -22.49 7.47 -4.95
C GLN A 169 -23.07 7.31 -3.54
N LEU A 170 -22.24 6.99 -2.55
CA LEU A 170 -22.65 6.92 -1.15
C LEU A 170 -22.73 8.28 -0.45
N GLY A 171 -22.44 9.39 -1.15
CA GLY A 171 -22.39 10.73 -0.55
C GLY A 171 -21.35 10.82 0.57
N ILE A 172 -20.21 10.15 0.42
CA ILE A 172 -19.11 10.21 1.38
C ILE A 172 -18.06 11.17 0.83
N ASP A 173 -17.86 12.29 1.52
CA ASP A 173 -16.83 13.28 1.19
C ASP A 173 -15.43 12.75 1.48
N ALA A 174 -14.43 13.39 0.88
CA ALA A 174 -13.03 13.09 1.13
C ALA A 174 -12.20 14.37 1.26
N GLU A 175 -11.41 14.43 2.32
CA GLU A 175 -10.36 15.42 2.46
C GLU A 175 -9.25 15.13 1.46
N ARG A 176 -8.79 16.16 0.75
CA ARG A 176 -7.71 16.07 -0.22
C ARG A 176 -6.58 17.01 0.16
N HIS A 177 -5.34 16.51 0.05
CA HIS A 177 -4.14 17.31 0.22
C HIS A 177 -3.17 16.98 -0.90
N ASP A 178 -2.86 17.96 -1.74
CA ASP A 178 -1.85 17.87 -2.77
C ASP A 178 -0.49 18.26 -2.16
N TYR A 179 0.47 17.32 -2.19
CA TYR A 179 1.82 17.58 -1.70
C TYR A 179 2.66 18.43 -2.66
N ARG A 180 2.15 18.70 -3.88
CA ARG A 180 2.90 19.37 -4.96
C ARG A 180 4.23 18.67 -5.24
N GLN A 181 4.21 17.36 -5.17
CA GLN A 181 5.36 16.48 -5.41
C GLN A 181 5.02 15.43 -6.45
N THR A 182 6.03 15.04 -7.22
CA THR A 182 5.96 13.91 -8.16
C THR A 182 6.99 12.85 -7.75
N LEU A 183 6.55 11.62 -7.74
CA LEU A 183 7.36 10.45 -7.46
C LEU A 183 7.78 9.82 -8.79
N PHE A 184 9.08 9.62 -9.00
CA PHE A 184 9.61 8.80 -10.08
C PHE A 184 10.00 7.42 -9.54
N VAL A 185 9.40 6.38 -10.12
CA VAL A 185 9.71 4.99 -9.77
C VAL A 185 10.39 4.32 -10.96
N CYS A 186 11.51 3.69 -10.70
CA CYS A 186 12.19 2.82 -11.66
C CYS A 186 13.06 1.79 -10.94
N THR A 187 13.77 0.96 -11.69
CA THR A 187 14.83 0.10 -11.15
C THR A 187 16.19 0.68 -11.49
N VAL A 188 17.21 0.43 -10.64
CA VAL A 188 18.60 0.79 -10.91
C VAL A 188 19.53 -0.35 -10.48
N THR A 189 20.74 -0.39 -11.02
CA THR A 189 21.79 -1.33 -10.61
C THR A 189 22.86 -0.58 -9.82
N PRO A 190 23.00 -0.82 -8.50
CA PRO A 190 24.09 -0.26 -7.73
C PRO A 190 25.40 -1.05 -7.96
N GLU A 191 26.54 -0.40 -7.82
CA GLU A 191 27.87 -1.01 -7.90
C GLU A 191 28.11 -2.01 -6.77
N ARG A 192 27.68 -1.63 -5.54
CA ARG A 192 27.75 -2.49 -4.35
C ARG A 192 26.41 -3.17 -4.14
N GLY A 193 26.42 -4.44 -3.75
CA GLY A 193 25.20 -5.18 -3.44
C GLY A 193 24.42 -4.56 -2.29
N HIS A 194 23.09 -4.60 -2.37
CA HIS A 194 22.19 -4.02 -1.37
C HIS A 194 22.16 -4.79 -0.03
N ALA A 195 22.66 -6.01 0.04
CA ALA A 195 22.69 -6.86 1.26
C ALA A 195 21.31 -6.92 1.95
N HIS A 196 20.23 -7.05 1.20
CA HIS A 196 18.84 -7.05 1.70
C HIS A 196 18.46 -5.80 2.52
N ARG A 197 19.10 -4.66 2.26
CA ARG A 197 18.86 -3.40 2.96
C ARG A 197 18.01 -2.46 2.12
N ALA A 198 16.94 -1.97 2.73
CA ALA A 198 16.18 -0.83 2.26
C ALA A 198 16.79 0.48 2.81
N TRP A 199 16.83 1.49 1.97
CA TRP A 199 17.37 2.80 2.31
C TRP A 199 16.28 3.85 2.14
N GLU A 200 16.10 4.70 3.13
CA GLU A 200 15.27 5.92 3.06
C GLU A 200 16.17 7.10 3.40
N ARG A 201 16.33 8.00 2.46
CA ARG A 201 17.16 9.20 2.64
C ARG A 201 16.33 10.44 2.38
N PHE A 202 16.13 11.23 3.41
CA PHE A 202 15.46 12.51 3.36
C PHE A 202 16.40 13.62 2.90
N SER A 203 15.87 14.64 2.26
CA SER A 203 16.55 15.89 1.93
C SER A 203 15.54 17.03 1.80
N ASP A 204 16.00 18.27 1.69
CA ASP A 204 15.15 19.45 1.45
C ASP A 204 14.38 19.35 0.12
N GLU A 205 14.95 18.64 -0.86
CA GLU A 205 14.35 18.42 -2.16
C GLU A 205 13.35 17.23 -2.18
N GLY A 206 13.15 16.52 -1.05
CA GLY A 206 12.28 15.36 -0.90
C GLY A 206 13.02 14.04 -0.59
N PRO A 207 12.31 12.98 -0.28
CA PRO A 207 12.89 11.66 0.01
C PRO A 207 13.37 10.93 -1.23
N VAL A 208 14.39 10.09 -1.04
CA VAL A 208 14.85 9.07 -2.00
C VAL A 208 14.92 7.74 -1.29
N ALA A 209 14.28 6.71 -1.86
CA ALA A 209 14.38 5.35 -1.35
C ALA A 209 15.05 4.42 -2.36
N LEU A 210 15.84 3.47 -1.86
CA LEU A 210 16.31 2.31 -2.59
C LEU A 210 15.86 1.05 -1.87
N LEU A 211 15.12 0.20 -2.58
CA LEU A 211 14.55 -1.04 -2.09
C LEU A 211 15.28 -2.23 -2.72
N PRO A 212 15.67 -3.27 -1.96
CA PRO A 212 16.36 -4.43 -2.52
C PRO A 212 15.44 -5.19 -3.47
N LEU A 213 15.96 -5.59 -4.62
CA LEU A 213 15.30 -6.44 -5.61
C LEU A 213 16.19 -7.63 -5.95
N ALA A 214 15.63 -8.61 -6.66
CA ALA A 214 16.38 -9.72 -7.21
C ALA A 214 17.56 -9.23 -8.10
N GLU A 215 18.49 -10.12 -8.42
CA GLU A 215 19.62 -9.88 -9.33
C GLU A 215 20.51 -8.68 -8.91
N ARG A 216 20.61 -8.39 -7.62
CA ARG A 216 21.36 -7.24 -7.06
C ARG A 216 20.87 -5.88 -7.55
N ARG A 217 19.67 -5.80 -8.10
CA ARG A 217 19.04 -4.52 -8.48
C ARG A 217 18.37 -3.85 -7.28
N CYS A 218 18.05 -2.58 -7.44
CA CYS A 218 17.24 -1.83 -6.47
C CYS A 218 16.06 -1.17 -7.17
N GLY A 219 14.92 -1.16 -6.52
CA GLY A 219 13.83 -0.25 -6.84
C GLY A 219 14.18 1.15 -6.34
N LEU A 220 14.27 2.11 -7.23
CA LEU A 220 14.48 3.53 -6.90
C LEU A 220 13.12 4.24 -6.82
N VAL A 221 12.94 4.96 -5.75
CA VAL A 221 11.82 5.88 -5.54
C VAL A 221 12.40 7.27 -5.30
N LEU A 222 12.25 8.16 -6.28
CA LEU A 222 12.80 9.53 -6.25
C LEU A 222 11.64 10.53 -6.21
N THR A 223 11.56 11.33 -5.16
CA THR A 223 10.57 12.40 -5.05
C THR A 223 11.19 13.73 -5.47
N VAL A 224 10.48 14.49 -6.30
CA VAL A 224 10.84 15.83 -6.75
C VAL A 224 9.69 16.81 -6.54
N ALA A 225 9.96 18.11 -6.54
CA ALA A 225 8.90 19.10 -6.57
C ALA A 225 8.05 18.95 -7.84
N GLY A 226 6.74 19.16 -7.74
CA GLY A 226 5.83 19.01 -8.89
C GLY A 226 6.21 19.93 -10.06
N ALA A 227 6.72 21.12 -9.75
CA ALA A 227 7.21 22.08 -10.77
C ALA A 227 8.45 21.59 -11.54
N GLU A 228 9.20 20.62 -11.01
CA GLU A 228 10.38 20.04 -11.64
C GLU A 228 10.07 18.75 -12.41
N ALA A 229 8.84 18.23 -12.30
CA ALA A 229 8.50 16.92 -12.79
C ALA A 229 8.76 16.76 -14.30
N ASP A 230 8.34 17.72 -15.11
CA ASP A 230 8.52 17.67 -16.57
C ASP A 230 10.00 17.73 -16.96
N ALA A 231 10.79 18.58 -16.27
CA ALA A 231 12.23 18.68 -16.50
C ALA A 231 12.93 17.36 -16.15
N VAL A 232 12.56 16.71 -15.04
CA VAL A 232 13.10 15.41 -14.63
C VAL A 232 12.64 14.29 -15.57
N ALA A 233 11.42 14.33 -16.06
CA ALA A 233 10.89 13.35 -17.04
C ALA A 233 11.65 13.44 -18.39
N ALA A 234 12.07 14.65 -18.78
CA ALA A 234 12.82 14.90 -20.03
C ALA A 234 14.32 14.55 -19.96
N LEU A 235 14.87 14.28 -18.77
CA LEU A 235 16.28 13.87 -18.63
C LEU A 235 16.52 12.55 -19.40
N ASP A 236 17.68 12.44 -20.04
CA ASP A 236 18.19 11.17 -20.50
C ASP A 236 18.57 10.24 -19.32
N ASP A 237 18.98 9.03 -19.61
CA ASP A 237 19.34 8.06 -18.56
C ASP A 237 20.56 8.51 -17.75
N ALA A 238 21.53 9.16 -18.38
CA ALA A 238 22.73 9.65 -17.70
C ALA A 238 22.39 10.81 -16.75
N GLY A 239 21.60 11.77 -17.20
CA GLY A 239 21.12 12.89 -16.41
C GLY A 239 20.26 12.45 -15.23
N PHE A 240 19.35 11.50 -15.46
CA PHE A 240 18.49 10.94 -14.40
C PHE A 240 19.31 10.19 -13.34
N ILE A 241 20.27 9.36 -13.75
CA ILE A 241 21.19 8.67 -12.83
C ILE A 241 22.05 9.67 -12.05
N ALA A 242 22.55 10.71 -12.70
CA ALA A 242 23.32 11.76 -12.02
C ALA A 242 22.48 12.47 -10.94
N LEU A 243 21.20 12.77 -11.22
CA LEU A 243 20.26 13.32 -10.26
C LEU A 243 20.04 12.34 -9.09
N ALA A 244 19.72 11.09 -9.37
CA ALA A 244 19.49 10.05 -8.36
C ALA A 244 20.74 9.83 -7.48
N GLN A 245 21.92 9.78 -8.09
CA GLN A 245 23.21 9.64 -7.39
C GLN A 245 23.48 10.82 -6.45
N ARG A 246 23.28 12.07 -6.91
CA ARG A 246 23.43 13.26 -6.09
C ARG A 246 22.51 13.24 -4.87
N ARG A 247 21.25 12.85 -5.07
CA ARG A 247 20.22 12.78 -4.03
C ARG A 247 20.46 11.66 -3.03
N PHE A 248 20.79 10.47 -3.52
CA PHE A 248 21.02 9.28 -2.67
C PHE A 248 22.42 9.28 -2.03
N GLY A 249 23.45 9.72 -2.76
CA GLY A 249 24.86 9.65 -2.34
C GLY A 249 25.52 8.32 -2.76
N TRP A 250 26.71 8.04 -2.22
CA TRP A 250 27.61 6.99 -2.67
C TRP A 250 27.64 5.71 -1.81
N ARG A 251 26.65 5.53 -0.93
CA ARG A 251 26.62 4.38 0.00
C ARG A 251 26.63 3.01 -0.70
N LEU A 252 25.97 2.94 -1.85
CA LEU A 252 25.93 1.74 -2.70
C LEU A 252 26.89 1.83 -3.92
N GLY A 253 27.89 2.73 -3.87
CA GLY A 253 28.77 3.00 -5.00
C GLY A 253 28.01 3.72 -6.12
N ARG A 254 28.44 3.53 -7.36
CA ARG A 254 27.81 4.11 -8.54
C ARG A 254 26.46 3.45 -8.85
N LEU A 255 25.43 4.26 -9.10
CA LEU A 255 24.17 3.80 -9.67
C LEU A 255 24.25 3.78 -11.19
N SER A 256 23.61 2.80 -11.82
CA SER A 256 23.62 2.61 -13.28
C SER A 256 22.37 1.88 -13.77
N ARG A 257 22.21 1.77 -15.07
CA ARG A 257 21.16 0.99 -15.76
C ARG A 257 19.76 1.30 -15.22
N PRO A 258 19.26 2.55 -15.38
CA PRO A 258 17.90 2.88 -14.98
C PRO A 258 16.91 2.10 -15.87
N GLY A 259 15.88 1.54 -15.24
CA GLY A 259 14.72 1.01 -15.95
C GLY A 259 13.78 2.13 -16.42
N LYS A 260 12.67 1.75 -17.04
CA LYS A 260 11.63 2.69 -17.44
C LYS A 260 11.16 3.49 -16.22
N ARG A 261 11.08 4.81 -16.39
CA ARG A 261 10.66 5.74 -15.35
C ARG A 261 9.15 5.95 -15.39
N HIS A 262 8.50 5.87 -14.24
CA HIS A 262 7.07 6.07 -14.11
C HIS A 262 6.82 7.23 -13.13
N PRO A 263 6.29 8.38 -13.59
CA PRO A 263 5.94 9.50 -12.74
C PRO A 263 4.55 9.29 -12.10
N TYR A 264 4.41 9.69 -10.83
CA TYR A 264 3.15 9.68 -10.08
C TYR A 264 3.01 10.95 -9.26
N ALA A 265 1.96 11.73 -9.49
CA ALA A 265 1.62 12.87 -8.62
C ALA A 265 1.19 12.36 -7.24
N ILE A 266 1.70 13.01 -6.18
CA ILE A 266 1.49 12.59 -4.80
C ILE A 266 0.38 13.40 -4.17
N GLN A 267 -0.70 12.72 -3.77
CA GLN A 267 -1.80 13.30 -3.02
C GLN A 267 -2.21 12.42 -1.83
N ARG A 268 -2.72 13.05 -0.78
CA ARG A 268 -3.49 12.37 0.26
C ARG A 268 -4.96 12.53 -0.04
N VAL A 269 -5.71 11.44 0.06
CA VAL A 269 -7.16 11.46 0.02
C VAL A 269 -7.64 10.65 1.21
N ALA A 270 -8.57 11.18 2.00
CA ALA A 270 -9.10 10.50 3.17
C ALA A 270 -10.63 10.67 3.20
N ALA A 271 -11.36 9.58 3.04
CA ALA A 271 -12.81 9.58 3.22
C ALA A 271 -13.18 10.06 4.63
N THR A 272 -14.17 10.91 4.76
CA THR A 272 -14.63 11.46 6.05
C THR A 272 -15.25 10.40 6.96
N ARG A 273 -15.76 9.33 6.36
CA ARG A 273 -16.27 8.14 7.04
C ARG A 273 -15.98 6.89 6.21
N LEU A 274 -15.86 5.74 6.87
CA LEU A 274 -15.55 4.46 6.20
C LEU A 274 -16.81 3.69 5.80
N THR A 275 -17.96 4.01 6.38
CA THR A 275 -19.19 3.23 6.25
C THR A 275 -20.40 4.10 5.94
N ALA A 276 -21.38 3.48 5.28
CA ALA A 276 -22.74 3.96 5.11
C ALA A 276 -23.70 2.77 5.35
N PRO A 277 -25.02 2.94 5.44
CA PRO A 277 -25.92 1.80 5.60
C PRO A 277 -25.65 0.72 4.54
N HIS A 278 -25.36 -0.51 5.00
CA HIS A 278 -25.03 -1.64 4.14
C HIS A 278 -23.88 -1.42 3.16
N ALA A 279 -22.95 -0.50 3.46
CA ALA A 279 -21.82 -0.19 2.58
C ALA A 279 -20.56 0.15 3.37
N VAL A 280 -19.39 -0.21 2.81
CA VAL A 280 -18.07 0.02 3.42
C VAL A 280 -17.02 0.34 2.36
N LEU A 281 -16.05 1.19 2.69
CA LEU A 281 -14.90 1.52 1.87
C LEU A 281 -13.63 0.84 2.40
N VAL A 282 -12.80 0.33 1.49
CA VAL A 282 -11.51 -0.29 1.82
C VAL A 282 -10.40 0.23 0.90
N GLY A 283 -9.16 0.18 1.38
CA GLY A 283 -7.98 0.56 0.60
C GLY A 283 -8.04 2.02 0.11
N ASN A 284 -7.64 2.26 -1.14
CA ASN A 284 -7.57 3.61 -1.68
C ASN A 284 -8.92 4.30 -1.84
N ALA A 285 -10.03 3.58 -1.86
CA ALA A 285 -11.37 4.17 -1.82
C ALA A 285 -11.65 4.83 -0.46
N ALA A 286 -11.13 4.26 0.62
CA ALA A 286 -11.18 4.80 1.97
C ALA A 286 -10.08 5.85 2.24
N GLN A 287 -8.83 5.54 1.89
CA GLN A 287 -7.69 6.43 2.08
C GLN A 287 -6.52 6.16 1.13
N THR A 288 -6.02 7.22 0.51
CA THR A 288 -4.74 7.24 -0.20
C THR A 288 -3.73 8.01 0.65
N VAL A 289 -2.61 7.40 0.96
CA VAL A 289 -1.57 8.00 1.82
C VAL A 289 -0.34 8.36 1.01
N HIS A 290 0.50 9.27 1.54
CA HIS A 290 1.80 9.55 0.95
C HIS A 290 2.62 8.24 0.88
N PRO A 291 3.33 7.96 -0.23
CA PRO A 291 4.04 6.68 -0.43
C PRO A 291 5.24 6.47 0.50
N ILE A 292 5.60 7.45 1.33
CA ILE A 292 6.67 7.34 2.33
C ILE A 292 6.44 6.12 3.24
N GLY A 293 7.45 5.27 3.37
CA GLY A 293 7.34 4.03 4.14
C GLY A 293 6.39 3.00 3.51
N ALA A 294 5.97 3.17 2.25
CA ALA A 294 5.21 2.21 1.44
C ALA A 294 3.93 1.66 2.12
N GLN A 295 3.16 2.51 2.82
CA GLN A 295 2.04 2.05 3.66
C GLN A 295 0.71 1.82 2.91
N GLY A 296 0.56 2.25 1.65
CA GLY A 296 -0.73 2.24 0.94
C GLY A 296 -1.38 0.85 0.86
N PHE A 297 -0.72 -0.11 0.22
CA PHE A 297 -1.23 -1.47 0.10
C PHE A 297 -1.25 -2.18 1.47
N ASN A 298 -0.23 -1.98 2.30
CA ASN A 298 -0.15 -2.58 3.63
C ASN A 298 -1.37 -2.21 4.50
N LEU A 299 -1.79 -0.96 4.49
CA LEU A 299 -2.98 -0.49 5.20
C LEU A 299 -4.26 -1.07 4.58
N GLY A 300 -4.38 -1.02 3.23
CA GLY A 300 -5.55 -1.51 2.52
C GLY A 300 -5.77 -3.03 2.67
N LEU A 301 -4.70 -3.84 2.73
CA LEU A 301 -4.84 -5.27 3.01
C LEU A 301 -5.37 -5.52 4.43
N ARG A 302 -4.90 -4.75 5.42
CA ARG A 302 -5.45 -4.85 6.78
C ARG A 302 -6.92 -4.43 6.84
N ASP A 303 -7.36 -3.46 6.02
CA ASP A 303 -8.79 -3.14 5.87
C ASP A 303 -9.56 -4.35 5.35
N ALA A 304 -9.10 -4.95 4.26
CA ALA A 304 -9.73 -6.11 3.63
C ALA A 304 -9.85 -7.31 4.57
N LEU A 305 -8.75 -7.68 5.25
CA LEU A 305 -8.73 -8.82 6.16
C LEU A 305 -9.57 -8.58 7.43
N THR A 306 -9.59 -7.35 7.95
CA THR A 306 -10.46 -6.99 9.09
C THR A 306 -11.93 -7.10 8.71
N LEU A 307 -12.30 -6.61 7.51
CA LEU A 307 -13.68 -6.72 7.02
C LEU A 307 -14.08 -8.18 6.81
N ALA A 308 -13.25 -8.99 6.17
CA ALA A 308 -13.51 -10.41 5.94
C ALA A 308 -13.70 -11.18 7.27
N GLU A 309 -12.86 -10.92 8.27
CA GLU A 309 -12.96 -11.51 9.62
C GLU A 309 -14.30 -11.17 10.29
N LEU A 310 -14.74 -9.90 10.22
CA LEU A 310 -15.98 -9.44 10.84
C LEU A 310 -17.21 -9.99 10.11
N VAL A 311 -17.19 -10.03 8.77
CA VAL A 311 -18.28 -10.58 7.95
C VAL A 311 -18.43 -12.07 8.20
N ALA A 312 -17.34 -12.82 8.32
CA ALA A 312 -17.37 -14.25 8.61
C ALA A 312 -17.99 -14.58 9.99
N ALA A 313 -17.94 -13.66 10.93
CA ALA A 313 -18.44 -13.84 12.30
C ALA A 313 -19.89 -13.33 12.49
N ALA A 314 -20.53 -12.79 11.45
CA ALA A 314 -21.83 -12.15 11.56
C ALA A 314 -22.89 -12.84 10.65
N PRO A 315 -24.14 -12.98 11.13
CA PRO A 315 -25.22 -13.55 10.31
C PRO A 315 -25.66 -12.60 9.18
N ASP A 316 -25.57 -11.27 9.39
CA ASP A 316 -25.85 -10.25 8.38
C ASP A 316 -24.56 -9.45 8.11
N PRO A 317 -23.98 -9.56 6.90
CA PRO A 317 -22.75 -8.83 6.54
C PRO A 317 -22.95 -7.32 6.44
N GLY A 318 -24.17 -6.82 6.28
CA GLY A 318 -24.53 -5.41 6.17
C GLY A 318 -25.00 -4.78 7.48
N ALA A 319 -24.99 -5.52 8.60
CA ALA A 319 -25.48 -5.07 9.89
C ALA A 319 -24.75 -3.80 10.39
N ALA A 320 -25.52 -2.86 10.92
CA ALA A 320 -24.99 -1.56 11.34
C ALA A 320 -23.91 -1.68 12.46
N ASP A 321 -24.10 -2.64 13.39
CA ASP A 321 -23.14 -2.90 14.48
C ASP A 321 -21.83 -3.50 13.96
N LEU A 322 -21.87 -4.37 12.93
CA LEU A 322 -20.68 -4.88 12.26
C LEU A 322 -19.90 -3.75 11.61
N LEU A 323 -20.58 -2.89 10.86
CA LEU A 323 -19.95 -1.76 10.17
C LEU A 323 -19.38 -0.74 11.17
N ALA A 324 -20.06 -0.49 12.29
CA ALA A 324 -19.53 0.33 13.37
C ALA A 324 -18.28 -0.28 14.02
N ARG A 325 -18.26 -1.59 14.28
CA ARG A 325 -17.08 -2.32 14.78
C ARG A 325 -15.92 -2.26 13.78
N TYR A 326 -16.19 -2.41 12.48
CA TYR A 326 -15.16 -2.25 11.44
C TYR A 326 -14.54 -0.87 11.51
N ALA A 327 -15.34 0.19 11.49
CA ALA A 327 -14.85 1.57 11.53
C ALA A 327 -14.02 1.84 12.80
N ALA A 328 -14.51 1.44 13.96
CA ALA A 328 -13.81 1.60 15.24
C ALA A 328 -12.48 0.85 15.30
N ARG A 329 -12.44 -0.39 14.81
CA ARG A 329 -11.22 -1.21 14.80
C ARG A 329 -10.17 -0.68 13.82
N ARG A 330 -10.60 -0.06 12.70
CA ARG A 330 -9.68 0.48 11.69
C ARG A 330 -9.17 1.89 12.01
N ALA A 331 -9.93 2.68 12.78
CA ALA A 331 -9.60 4.08 13.06
C ALA A 331 -8.18 4.28 13.62
N PRO A 332 -7.69 3.57 14.67
CA PRO A 332 -6.36 3.81 15.24
C PRO A 332 -5.22 3.53 14.24
N ASP A 333 -5.34 2.46 13.43
CA ASP A 333 -4.33 2.13 12.42
C ASP A 333 -4.36 3.11 11.25
N ARG A 334 -5.54 3.46 10.76
CA ARG A 334 -5.75 4.42 9.68
C ARG A 334 -5.21 5.80 10.06
N GLU A 335 -5.67 6.36 11.17
CA GLU A 335 -5.26 7.69 11.65
C GLU A 335 -3.77 7.74 11.97
N GLY A 336 -3.26 6.73 12.69
CA GLY A 336 -1.85 6.64 13.02
C GLY A 336 -0.94 6.48 11.80
N THR A 337 -1.39 5.78 10.74
CA THR A 337 -0.64 5.66 9.48
C THR A 337 -0.66 6.96 8.70
N MET A 338 -1.82 7.62 8.59
CA MET A 338 -1.94 8.91 7.90
C MET A 338 -1.13 10.00 8.61
N ALA A 339 -1.23 10.09 9.94
CA ALA A 339 -0.48 11.06 10.74
C ALA A 339 1.03 10.82 10.63
N MET A 340 1.48 9.57 10.68
CA MET A 340 2.89 9.22 10.51
C MET A 340 3.42 9.59 9.13
N SER A 341 2.70 9.22 8.05
CA SER A 341 3.14 9.54 6.68
C SER A 341 3.21 11.05 6.47
N HIS A 342 2.20 11.78 6.91
CA HIS A 342 2.17 13.24 6.80
C HIS A 342 3.24 13.90 7.67
N GLY A 343 3.38 13.48 8.93
CA GLY A 343 4.38 14.00 9.85
C GLY A 343 5.82 13.74 9.41
N LEU A 344 6.10 12.57 8.82
CA LEU A 344 7.43 12.28 8.25
C LEU A 344 7.78 13.23 7.10
N VAL A 345 6.83 13.54 6.21
CA VAL A 345 7.05 14.51 5.14
C VAL A 345 7.33 15.89 5.73
N GLN A 346 6.50 16.33 6.68
CA GLN A 346 6.64 17.64 7.31
C GLN A 346 7.97 17.79 8.07
N LEU A 347 8.33 16.82 8.90
CA LEU A 347 9.54 16.92 9.74
C LEU A 347 10.83 16.65 8.97
N ALA A 348 10.79 15.69 8.04
CA ALA A 348 12.01 15.21 7.40
C ALA A 348 12.39 15.97 6.12
N CYS A 349 11.45 16.66 5.48
CA CYS A 349 11.69 17.39 4.22
C CYS A 349 11.71 18.92 4.39
N LEU A 350 11.33 19.46 5.56
CA LEU A 350 11.37 20.91 5.77
C LEU A 350 12.81 21.43 5.88
N PRO A 351 13.17 22.50 5.13
CA PRO A 351 14.48 23.13 5.20
C PRO A 351 14.57 24.05 6.43
N GLN A 352 14.70 23.45 7.61
CA GLN A 352 14.84 24.19 8.87
C GLN A 352 16.17 23.81 9.55
N PRO A 353 17.25 24.56 9.31
CA PRO A 353 18.58 24.24 9.84
C PRO A 353 18.62 24.21 11.37
N LEU A 354 17.81 25.02 12.05
CA LEU A 354 17.71 25.03 13.51
C LEU A 354 17.16 23.71 14.09
N LEU A 355 16.40 22.96 13.33
CA LEU A 355 15.87 21.64 13.74
C LEU A 355 16.80 20.47 13.39
N ALA A 356 17.89 20.69 12.66
CA ALA A 356 18.80 19.64 12.24
C ALA A 356 19.41 18.85 13.41
N PRO A 357 19.92 19.49 14.50
CA PRO A 357 20.40 18.74 15.67
C PRO A 357 19.30 17.91 16.33
N LEU A 358 18.09 18.47 16.47
CA LEU A 358 16.97 17.78 17.09
C LEU A 358 16.53 16.56 16.27
N ARG A 359 16.41 16.69 14.93
CA ARG A 359 16.13 15.56 14.03
C ARG A 359 17.19 14.48 14.10
N SER A 360 18.47 14.88 14.11
CA SER A 360 19.59 13.95 14.23
C SER A 360 19.58 13.20 15.55
N LEU A 361 19.32 13.89 16.67
CA LEU A 361 19.19 13.28 17.99
C LEU A 361 17.97 12.34 18.06
N ALA A 362 16.84 12.71 17.44
CA ALA A 362 15.67 11.85 17.38
C ALA A 362 15.95 10.55 16.59
N LEU A 363 16.63 10.62 15.45
CA LEU A 363 17.06 9.44 14.70
C LEU A 363 18.04 8.58 15.50
N LEU A 364 19.01 9.18 16.20
CA LEU A 364 19.93 8.47 17.10
C LEU A 364 19.18 7.80 18.26
N ALA A 365 18.20 8.48 18.86
CA ALA A 365 17.38 7.90 19.92
C ALA A 365 16.61 6.67 19.39
N CYS A 366 16.03 6.75 18.19
CA CYS A 366 15.40 5.60 17.52
C CYS A 366 16.40 4.46 17.21
N ASP A 367 17.69 4.76 16.97
CA ASP A 367 18.74 3.75 16.72
C ASP A 367 19.27 3.11 18.01
N ARG A 368 19.32 3.87 19.12
CA ARG A 368 20.05 3.48 20.34
C ARG A 368 19.15 3.06 21.50
N LEU A 369 17.91 3.57 21.56
CA LEU A 369 17.01 3.27 22.67
C LEU A 369 16.11 2.06 22.32
N PRO A 370 16.29 0.89 22.99
CA PRO A 370 15.57 -0.34 22.65
C PRO A 370 14.03 -0.21 22.66
N PRO A 371 13.38 0.56 23.56
CA PRO A 371 11.94 0.75 23.51
C PRO A 371 11.47 1.47 22.24
N LEU A 372 12.18 2.53 21.82
CA LEU A 372 11.85 3.27 20.61
C LEU A 372 12.10 2.44 19.35
N GLN A 373 13.22 1.70 19.33
CA GLN A 373 13.58 0.81 18.24
C GLN A 373 12.52 -0.29 18.06
N ARG A 374 12.09 -0.94 19.16
CA ARG A 374 11.02 -1.94 19.15
C ARG A 374 9.69 -1.37 18.67
N ALA A 375 9.31 -0.19 19.16
CA ALA A 375 8.08 0.48 18.74
C ALA A 375 8.10 0.84 17.26
N LEU A 376 9.25 1.35 16.74
CA LEU A 376 9.44 1.68 15.34
C LEU A 376 9.39 0.43 14.45
N ALA A 377 10.09 -0.63 14.84
CA ALA A 377 10.10 -1.90 14.12
C ALA A 377 8.71 -2.54 14.07
N ARG A 378 8.00 -2.63 15.22
CA ARG A 378 6.64 -3.17 15.27
C ARG A 378 5.68 -2.40 14.36
N ARG A 379 5.77 -1.06 14.38
CA ARG A 379 4.96 -0.20 13.48
C ARG A 379 5.35 -0.37 12.02
N GLY A 380 6.63 -0.43 11.71
CA GLY A 380 7.14 -0.66 10.35
C GLY A 380 6.74 -2.02 9.78
N MET A 381 6.74 -3.06 10.60
CA MET A 381 6.26 -4.40 10.26
C MET A 381 4.74 -4.51 10.12
N GLY A 382 3.98 -3.44 10.40
CA GLY A 382 2.53 -3.40 10.18
C GLY A 382 1.67 -3.87 11.36
N PHE A 383 2.25 -4.12 12.53
CA PHE A 383 1.52 -4.51 13.75
C PHE A 383 1.07 -3.28 14.53
N ARG A 384 -0.04 -2.68 14.11
CA ARG A 384 -0.65 -1.48 14.72
C ARG A 384 -2.09 -1.75 15.12
N GLY A 385 -2.55 -1.10 16.19
CA GLY A 385 -3.94 -1.20 16.68
C GLY A 385 -4.31 -2.66 16.97
N GLU A 386 -5.50 -3.05 16.55
CA GLU A 386 -6.01 -4.43 16.58
C GLU A 386 -5.93 -5.04 15.18
N PRO A 387 -4.80 -5.65 14.81
CA PRO A 387 -4.67 -6.26 13.50
C PRO A 387 -5.60 -7.48 13.38
N PRO A 388 -6.06 -7.82 12.15
CA PRO A 388 -6.85 -9.03 11.92
C PRO A 388 -6.05 -10.27 12.31
N ARG A 389 -6.74 -11.33 12.77
CA ARG A 389 -6.09 -12.59 13.23
C ARG A 389 -5.17 -13.18 12.19
N ALA A 390 -5.57 -13.13 10.92
CA ALA A 390 -4.78 -13.63 9.79
C ALA A 390 -3.35 -13.08 9.72
N VAL A 391 -3.07 -11.88 10.27
CA VAL A 391 -1.71 -11.31 10.28
C VAL A 391 -0.92 -11.64 11.54
N LEU A 392 -1.58 -12.19 12.59
CA LEU A 392 -0.97 -12.50 13.89
C LEU A 392 -0.47 -13.95 13.99
N GLU A 393 -1.00 -14.88 13.22
CA GLU A 393 -0.81 -16.34 13.37
C GLU A 393 0.63 -16.83 13.21
N ARG A 394 1.59 -15.92 12.91
CA ARG A 394 3.03 -16.23 12.79
C ARG A 394 3.92 -15.17 13.45
N LEU A 395 3.49 -14.61 14.59
CA LEU A 395 4.41 -13.88 15.46
C LEU A 395 5.29 -14.91 16.19
N PRO A 396 6.62 -14.74 16.19
CA PRO A 396 7.52 -15.57 16.99
C PRO A 396 7.26 -15.42 18.46
#